data_960b85e92d85b2f59ca940b1fc3feb43
#
_entry.id   960b85e92d85b2f59ca940b1fc3feb43
#
_cell.length_a   1.000
_cell.length_b   1.000
_cell.length_c   1.000
_cell.angle_alpha   90.00
_cell.angle_beta   90.00
_cell.angle_gamma   90.00
#
_symmetry.space_group_name_H-M   'P 1'
#
loop_
_entity.id
_entity.type
_entity.pdbx_description
1 polymer ?
#
loop_
_entity_poly.entity_id
_entity_poly.type
_entity_poly.pdbx_seq_one_letter_code
_entity_poly.pdbx_strand_id
1 'polypeptide(L)' 'MSLGDRLRQRRQEMGLTRPQLAAKICVTPSAIANYENGISTPKPDILISLI' A
#
# COMPACT_ATOMS: atom_id res chain seq x y z
N MET A 1 12.48 -9.51 -2.68
CA MET A 1 11.19 -8.93 -2.31
C MET A 1 10.79 -7.86 -3.31
N SER A 2 9.54 -7.92 -3.78
CA SER A 2 9.01 -6.88 -4.63
C SER A 2 8.54 -5.69 -3.80
N LEU A 3 8.27 -4.56 -4.45
CA LEU A 3 7.68 -3.40 -3.79
C LEU A 3 6.34 -3.76 -3.14
N GLY A 4 5.52 -4.56 -3.84
CA GLY A 4 4.23 -5.01 -3.30
C GLY A 4 4.37 -5.82 -2.01
N ASP A 5 5.36 -6.71 -1.95
CA ASP A 5 5.64 -7.49 -0.74
C ASP A 5 6.06 -6.59 0.42
N ARG A 6 6.86 -5.57 0.15
CA ARG A 6 7.28 -4.59 1.15
C ARG A 6 6.10 -3.78 1.68
N LEU A 7 5.21 -3.36 0.80
CA LEU A 7 4.01 -2.63 1.20
C LEU A 7 3.12 -3.48 2.09
N ARG A 8 2.91 -4.72 1.72
CA ARG A 8 2.10 -5.65 2.52
C ARG A 8 2.72 -5.86 3.90
N GLN A 9 4.02 -6.11 3.94
CA GLN A 9 4.74 -6.32 5.20
C GLN A 9 4.62 -5.09 6.09
N ARG A 10 4.85 -3.91 5.54
CA ARG A 10 4.76 -2.65 6.29
C ARG A 10 3.36 -2.44 6.84
N ARG A 11 2.35 -2.67 6.02
CA ARG A 11 0.95 -2.55 6.43
C ARG A 11 0.65 -3.48 7.61
N GLN A 12 1.09 -4.72 7.52
CA GLN A 12 0.86 -5.72 8.57
C GLN A 12 1.61 -5.35 9.85
N GLU A 13 2.82 -4.85 9.75
CA GLU A 13 3.59 -4.37 10.91
C GLU A 13 2.88 -3.21 11.61
N MET A 14 2.18 -2.36 10.87
CA MET A 14 1.38 -1.27 11.42
C MET A 14 0.03 -1.72 11.97
N GLY A 15 -0.33 -2.99 11.78
CA GLY A 15 -1.60 -3.53 12.24
C GLY A 15 -2.80 -3.01 11.45
N LEU A 16 -2.61 -2.60 10.21
CA LEU A 16 -3.67 -2.00 9.39
C LEU A 16 -4.23 -3.00 8.38
N THR A 17 -5.55 -2.90 8.15
CA THR A 17 -6.19 -3.55 7.01
C THR A 17 -5.97 -2.70 5.75
N ARG A 18 -6.27 -3.27 4.57
CA ARG A 18 -6.19 -2.52 3.31
C ARG A 18 -7.07 -1.27 3.33
N PRO A 19 -8.36 -1.35 3.74
CA PRO A 19 -9.18 -0.13 3.83
C PRO A 19 -8.63 0.90 4.80
N GLN A 20 -8.07 0.49 5.92
CA GLN A 20 -7.49 1.41 6.89
C GLN A 20 -6.28 2.15 6.32
N LEU A 21 -5.39 1.43 5.64
CA LEU A 21 -4.24 2.06 5.01
C LEU A 21 -4.67 2.99 3.87
N ALA A 22 -5.64 2.55 3.06
CA ALA A 22 -6.16 3.36 1.96
C ALA A 22 -6.73 4.69 2.45
N ALA A 23 -7.49 4.66 3.54
CA ALA A 23 -8.03 5.89 4.14
C ALA A 23 -6.91 6.80 4.63
N LYS A 24 -5.86 6.23 5.19
CA LYS A 24 -4.73 6.99 5.74
C LYS A 24 -3.98 7.78 4.68
N ILE A 25 -3.85 7.23 3.48
CA ILE A 25 -3.11 7.85 2.38
C ILE A 25 -4.02 8.36 1.25
N CYS A 26 -5.34 8.39 1.50
CA CYS A 26 -6.33 8.96 0.57
C CYS A 26 -6.38 8.24 -0.78
N VAL A 27 -6.32 6.93 -0.78
CA VAL A 27 -6.53 6.09 -1.96
C VAL A 27 -7.64 5.08 -1.68
N THR A 28 -8.03 4.29 -2.68
CA THR A 28 -9.04 3.24 -2.51
C THR A 28 -8.40 1.95 -2.00
N PRO A 29 -9.16 1.08 -1.29
CA PRO A 29 -8.66 -0.24 -0.91
C PRO A 29 -8.23 -1.08 -2.11
N SER A 30 -8.92 -0.95 -3.24
CA SER A 30 -8.54 -1.64 -4.48
C SER A 30 -7.16 -1.20 -4.98
N ALA A 31 -6.83 0.08 -4.83
CA ALA A 31 -5.50 0.57 -5.19
C ALA A 31 -4.41 -0.08 -4.33
N ILE A 32 -4.65 -0.21 -3.02
CA ILE A 32 -3.70 -0.89 -2.13
C ILE A 32 -3.51 -2.35 -2.55
N ALA A 33 -4.59 -3.05 -2.85
CA ALA A 33 -4.53 -4.44 -3.31
C ALA A 33 -3.71 -4.55 -4.61
N ASN A 34 -3.93 -3.64 -5.55
CA ASN A 34 -3.18 -3.62 -6.82
C ASN A 34 -1.69 -3.37 -6.60
N TYR A 35 -1.34 -2.48 -5.69
CA TYR A 35 0.06 -2.21 -5.35
C TYR A 35 0.72 -3.44 -4.71
N GLU A 36 0.04 -4.08 -3.78
CA GLU A 36 0.55 -5.26 -3.08
C GLU A 36 0.72 -6.46 -4.01
N ASN A 37 -0.16 -6.60 -4.99
CA ASN A 37 -0.14 -7.70 -5.95
C ASN A 37 0.74 -7.44 -7.19
N GLY A 38 1.35 -6.25 -7.28
CA GLY A 38 2.22 -5.90 -8.40
C GLY A 38 1.48 -5.56 -9.68
N ILE A 39 0.16 -5.33 -9.61
CA ILE A 39 -0.65 -4.94 -10.78
C ILE A 39 -0.41 -3.48 -11.14
N SER A 40 -0.23 -2.63 -10.13
CA SER A 40 0.03 -1.21 -10.30
C SER A 40 1.22 -0.79 -9.45
N THR A 41 1.89 0.28 -9.86
CA THR A 41 2.97 0.89 -9.09
C THR A 41 2.50 2.23 -8.55
N PRO A 42 2.63 2.49 -7.23
CA PRO A 42 2.23 3.79 -6.67
C PRO A 42 3.07 4.91 -7.25
N LYS A 43 2.47 6.08 -7.40
CA LYS A 43 3.20 7.29 -7.79
C LYS A 43 4.20 7.67 -6.69
N PRO A 44 5.26 8.45 -7.02
CA PRO A 44 6.29 8.78 -6.03
C PRO A 44 5.75 9.44 -4.75
N ASP A 45 4.76 10.32 -4.86
CA ASP A 45 4.16 10.98 -3.70
C ASP A 45 3.43 9.97 -2.79
N ILE A 46 2.71 9.02 -3.38
CA ILE A 46 2.03 7.96 -2.65
C ILE A 46 3.05 7.00 -2.06
N LEU A 47 4.09 6.67 -2.81
CA LEU A 47 5.15 5.78 -2.34
C LEU A 47 5.84 6.36 -1.10
N ILE A 48 6.10 7.65 -1.08
CA ILE A 48 6.68 8.34 0.08
C ILE A 48 5.75 8.22 1.28
N SER A 49 4.43 8.36 1.08
CA SER A 49 3.45 8.23 2.15
C SER A 49 3.38 6.80 2.72
N LEU A 50 3.69 5.79 1.92
CA LEU A 50 3.67 4.38 2.33
C LEU A 50 4.95 3.97 3.06
N ILE A 51 6.03 4.65 2.83
CA ILE A 51 7.31 4.41 3.47
C ILE A 51 7.47 5.34 4.67
#